data_af58f58dc57db8ed49e5099cd1e1bf26
#
_entry.id   af58f58dc57db8ed49e5099cd1e1bf26
#
_cell.length_a   1.000
_cell.length_b   1.000
_cell.length_c   1.000
_cell.angle_alpha   90.00
_cell.angle_beta   90.00
_cell.angle_gamma   90.00
#
_symmetry.space_group_name_H-M   'P 1'
#
loop_
_entity.id
_entity.type
_entity.pdbx_description
1 polymer ?
#
loop_
_entity_poly.entity_id
_entity_poly.type
_entity_poly.pdbx_seq_one_letter_code
_entity_poly.pdbx_strand_id
1 'polypeptide(L)'
;MPTRKSCCAAVLLLFATVLCPAIHAQATPPCPIAALTPVLPSAAPIVAEDAAHHTATPAVAPGQLIVIGFMGGNVSPSNLAHREALIAKDLQKRYPVAVYAEVFANHDGPAALHTVTQLLDKNKDGCLNATEKSSARIVIFGHSWGASEAITLARKLNDLNIPVLLTIQVDSVEKFYEDDGDIPPNVHEAINFYQTQGMLHGRSLITATDPKQTKILGNFKTSYRTTQSQVSIVEFPWYARTFMREHIEIENDPVIWDKIEALIQTKIL
;
A
#
# COMPACT_ATOMS: atom_id res chain seq x y z
N MET A 1 -42.62 -26.04 77.94
CA MET A 1 -42.19 -27.43 77.78
C MET A 1 -41.69 -27.61 76.36
N PRO A 2 -40.42 -27.80 76.16
CA PRO A 2 -39.87 -28.00 74.85
C PRO A 2 -39.42 -29.43 74.61
N THR A 3 -39.69 -29.94 73.44
CA THR A 3 -39.26 -31.25 72.94
C THR A 3 -38.01 -31.09 72.11
N ARG A 4 -36.98 -31.81 72.49
CA ARG A 4 -35.72 -32.05 71.76
C ARG A 4 -35.96 -32.85 70.48
N LYS A 5 -35.40 -32.40 69.34
CA LYS A 5 -35.22 -33.25 68.18
C LYS A 5 -33.73 -33.32 67.81
N SER A 6 -33.24 -34.56 67.74
CA SER A 6 -31.90 -35.00 67.40
C SER A 6 -31.57 -34.61 65.96
N CYS A 7 -30.37 -34.06 65.72
CA CYS A 7 -29.79 -33.91 64.37
C CYS A 7 -28.76 -35.01 64.17
N CYS A 8 -29.00 -35.90 63.20
CA CYS A 8 -27.99 -36.74 62.59
C CYS A 8 -27.12 -35.95 61.63
N ALA A 9 -25.82 -35.96 61.90
CA ALA A 9 -24.84 -35.43 61.01
C ALA A 9 -24.49 -36.45 59.92
N ALA A 10 -24.77 -36.13 58.67
CA ALA A 10 -24.27 -36.88 57.49
C ALA A 10 -23.00 -36.20 56.96
N VAL A 11 -21.90 -36.96 57.02
CA VAL A 11 -20.61 -36.53 56.45
C VAL A 11 -20.63 -36.85 54.97
N LEU A 12 -20.68 -35.82 54.11
CA LEU A 12 -20.48 -35.96 52.66
C LEU A 12 -18.99 -35.83 52.36
N LEU A 13 -18.37 -36.92 51.92
CA LEU A 13 -17.05 -36.91 51.27
C LEU A 13 -17.18 -36.36 49.85
N LEU A 14 -16.64 -35.17 49.60
CA LEU A 14 -16.47 -34.59 48.28
C LEU A 14 -15.18 -35.17 47.67
N PHE A 15 -15.31 -36.02 46.67
CA PHE A 15 -14.23 -36.36 45.76
C PHE A 15 -14.04 -35.19 44.75
N ALA A 16 -12.97 -34.45 44.92
CA ALA A 16 -12.56 -33.46 43.93
C ALA A 16 -11.87 -34.17 42.73
N THR A 17 -12.59 -34.36 41.65
CA THR A 17 -11.99 -34.76 40.37
C THR A 17 -11.29 -33.57 39.77
N VAL A 18 -9.96 -33.59 39.75
CA VAL A 18 -9.14 -32.61 39.00
C VAL A 18 -9.33 -32.90 37.52
N LEU A 19 -10.18 -32.12 36.85
CA LEU A 19 -10.22 -32.09 35.39
C LEU A 19 -8.98 -31.34 34.91
N CYS A 20 -8.04 -32.06 34.32
CA CYS A 20 -6.95 -31.47 33.54
C CYS A 20 -7.55 -30.87 32.26
N PRO A 21 -7.40 -29.56 31.97
CA PRO A 21 -7.87 -29.03 30.71
C PRO A 21 -7.00 -29.59 29.57
N ALA A 22 -7.59 -30.38 28.69
CA ALA A 22 -6.97 -30.76 27.44
C ALA A 22 -6.73 -29.49 26.63
N ILE A 23 -5.46 -29.14 26.46
CA ILE A 23 -5.04 -28.08 25.54
C ILE A 23 -5.40 -28.58 24.15
N HIS A 24 -6.54 -28.12 23.62
CA HIS A 24 -6.84 -28.28 22.22
C HIS A 24 -5.87 -27.38 21.48
N ALA A 25 -4.91 -27.94 20.77
CA ALA A 25 -4.14 -27.26 19.76
C ALA A 25 -5.16 -26.77 18.72
N GLN A 26 -5.47 -25.47 18.76
CA GLN A 26 -6.25 -24.83 17.72
C GLN A 26 -5.43 -24.94 16.44
N ALA A 27 -5.99 -25.63 15.44
CA ALA A 27 -5.43 -25.63 14.10
C ALA A 27 -5.29 -24.17 13.65
N THR A 28 -4.07 -23.75 13.34
CA THR A 28 -3.81 -22.43 12.77
C THR A 28 -4.68 -22.28 11.51
N PRO A 29 -5.43 -21.18 11.37
CA PRO A 29 -6.23 -20.97 10.17
C PRO A 29 -5.31 -20.96 8.93
N PRO A 30 -5.80 -21.43 7.76
CA PRO A 30 -5.02 -21.44 6.53
C PRO A 30 -4.52 -20.03 6.22
N CYS A 31 -3.26 -19.95 5.80
CA CYS A 31 -2.56 -18.70 5.52
C CYS A 31 -3.25 -17.91 4.40
N PRO A 32 -3.57 -16.63 4.60
CA PRO A 32 -4.25 -15.81 3.58
C PRO A 32 -3.43 -15.60 2.31
N ILE A 33 -2.10 -15.77 2.33
CA ILE A 33 -1.25 -15.63 1.13
C ILE A 33 -1.59 -16.69 0.08
N ALA A 34 -1.92 -17.92 0.48
CA ALA A 34 -2.30 -18.98 -0.44
C ALA A 34 -3.64 -18.72 -1.18
N ALA A 35 -4.47 -17.82 -0.65
CA ALA A 35 -5.75 -17.43 -1.28
C ALA A 35 -5.60 -16.29 -2.31
N LEU A 36 -4.41 -15.70 -2.45
CA LEU A 36 -4.13 -14.59 -3.37
C LEU A 36 -3.62 -15.04 -4.75
N THR A 37 -3.71 -16.32 -5.09
CA THR A 37 -3.45 -16.76 -6.46
C THR A 37 -4.44 -16.05 -7.40
N PRO A 38 -3.96 -15.30 -8.40
CA PRO A 38 -4.85 -14.64 -9.35
C PRO A 38 -5.66 -15.71 -10.08
N VAL A 39 -6.98 -15.66 -9.95
CA VAL A 39 -7.89 -16.38 -10.84
C VAL A 39 -7.80 -15.66 -12.17
N LEU A 40 -7.02 -16.22 -13.09
CA LEU A 40 -6.96 -15.77 -14.48
C LEU A 40 -8.37 -15.87 -15.08
N PRO A 41 -9.00 -14.76 -15.51
CA PRO A 41 -10.16 -14.88 -16.37
C PRO A 41 -9.73 -15.54 -17.67
N SER A 42 -10.43 -16.60 -18.05
CA SER A 42 -10.28 -17.23 -19.36
C SER A 42 -10.61 -16.18 -20.44
N ALA A 43 -9.57 -15.62 -21.05
CA ALA A 43 -9.70 -14.64 -22.11
C ALA A 43 -9.04 -15.15 -23.40
N ALA A 44 -9.65 -14.82 -24.53
CA ALA A 44 -9.22 -15.06 -25.87
C ALA A 44 -7.79 -14.49 -26.14
N PRO A 45 -7.07 -14.97 -27.18
CA PRO A 45 -5.65 -14.69 -27.37
C PRO A 45 -5.43 -13.23 -27.73
N ILE A 46 -4.89 -12.46 -26.80
CA ILE A 46 -4.24 -11.19 -27.08
C ILE A 46 -2.73 -11.48 -27.12
N VAL A 47 -2.10 -10.96 -28.16
CA VAL A 47 -0.72 -11.14 -28.53
C VAL A 47 0.22 -11.04 -27.33
N ALA A 48 1.00 -12.11 -27.12
CA ALA A 48 1.97 -12.23 -26.05
C ALA A 48 3.21 -11.37 -26.38
N GLU A 49 3.36 -10.23 -25.70
CA GLU A 49 4.62 -9.49 -25.75
C GLU A 49 5.07 -8.83 -24.43
N ASP A 50 4.36 -8.98 -23.31
CA ASP A 50 4.79 -8.35 -22.04
C ASP A 50 4.80 -9.27 -20.81
N ALA A 51 4.76 -10.57 -20.97
CA ALA A 51 4.75 -11.53 -19.85
C ALA A 51 6.15 -11.88 -19.28
N ALA A 52 7.21 -11.19 -19.68
CA ALA A 52 8.59 -11.63 -19.40
C ALA A 52 9.33 -10.86 -18.31
N HIS A 53 8.67 -10.08 -17.44
CA HIS A 53 9.43 -9.25 -16.47
C HIS A 53 9.21 -9.56 -14.99
N HIS A 54 8.41 -10.55 -14.64
CA HIS A 54 8.37 -11.03 -13.26
C HIS A 54 9.39 -12.17 -13.06
N THR A 55 10.67 -11.83 -13.20
CA THR A 55 11.75 -12.68 -12.69
C THR A 55 11.69 -12.72 -11.18
N ALA A 56 11.94 -13.89 -10.58
CA ALA A 56 11.85 -14.18 -9.16
C ALA A 56 12.15 -12.97 -8.26
N THR A 57 11.15 -12.56 -7.46
CA THR A 57 11.27 -11.45 -6.51
C THR A 57 12.48 -11.69 -5.60
N PRO A 58 13.48 -10.80 -5.55
CA PRO A 58 14.64 -10.96 -4.69
C PRO A 58 14.22 -10.89 -3.22
N ALA A 59 14.81 -11.71 -2.36
CA ALA A 59 14.56 -11.64 -0.93
C ALA A 59 15.02 -10.28 -0.39
N VAL A 60 14.12 -9.56 0.32
CA VAL A 60 14.45 -8.28 0.95
C VAL A 60 15.41 -8.49 2.12
N ALA A 61 16.51 -7.73 2.15
CA ALA A 61 17.42 -7.71 3.29
C ALA A 61 16.71 -7.21 4.56
N PRO A 62 17.10 -7.65 5.76
CA PRO A 62 16.54 -7.12 7.01
C PRO A 62 16.64 -5.60 7.06
N GLY A 63 15.51 -4.91 7.27
CA GLY A 63 15.45 -3.44 7.32
C GLY A 63 15.41 -2.73 5.96
N GLN A 64 15.42 -3.43 4.83
CA GLN A 64 15.26 -2.85 3.50
C GLN A 64 13.89 -2.15 3.37
N LEU A 65 13.88 -0.96 2.76
CA LEU A 65 12.67 -0.22 2.44
C LEU A 65 12.03 -0.78 1.16
N ILE A 66 10.74 -1.10 1.23
CA ILE A 66 9.93 -1.50 0.08
C ILE A 66 9.20 -0.25 -0.42
N VAL A 67 9.46 0.15 -1.66
CA VAL A 67 8.84 1.31 -2.30
C VAL A 67 7.99 0.82 -3.47
N ILE A 68 6.68 0.96 -3.34
CA ILE A 68 5.71 0.55 -4.36
C ILE A 68 5.11 1.79 -5.02
N GLY A 69 5.25 1.89 -6.33
CA GLY A 69 4.64 2.94 -7.14
C GLY A 69 3.48 2.41 -7.97
N PHE A 70 2.55 3.30 -8.33
CA PHE A 70 1.48 2.99 -9.27
C PHE A 70 1.39 4.06 -10.35
N MET A 71 1.34 3.60 -11.61
CA MET A 71 1.18 4.47 -12.79
C MET A 71 -0.21 5.07 -12.86
N GLY A 72 -0.29 6.31 -13.34
CA GLY A 72 -1.55 6.92 -13.76
C GLY A 72 -2.08 6.34 -15.08
N GLY A 73 -3.38 6.48 -15.33
CA GLY A 73 -4.00 6.12 -16.59
C GLY A 73 -3.73 4.69 -17.06
N ASN A 74 -3.72 4.48 -18.37
CA ASN A 74 -3.36 3.19 -18.99
C ASN A 74 -1.93 3.25 -19.54
N VAL A 75 -0.97 3.34 -18.63
CA VAL A 75 0.46 3.52 -18.92
C VAL A 75 1.24 2.31 -18.42
N SER A 76 2.20 1.85 -19.26
CA SER A 76 3.10 0.77 -18.88
C SER A 76 4.03 1.18 -17.74
N PRO A 77 4.23 0.33 -16.72
CA PRO A 77 5.19 0.56 -15.63
C PRO A 77 6.65 0.76 -16.09
N SER A 78 6.98 0.32 -17.31
CA SER A 78 8.31 0.49 -17.89
C SER A 78 8.52 1.82 -18.63
N ASN A 79 7.47 2.64 -18.75
CA ASN A 79 7.54 3.92 -19.48
C ASN A 79 8.24 5.00 -18.64
N LEU A 80 9.53 5.20 -18.90
CA LEU A 80 10.38 6.19 -18.19
C LEU A 80 10.09 7.66 -18.55
N ALA A 81 9.14 7.94 -19.44
CA ALA A 81 8.65 9.31 -19.63
C ALA A 81 7.79 9.76 -18.44
N HIS A 82 7.32 8.83 -17.61
CA HIS A 82 6.53 9.08 -16.43
C HIS A 82 7.40 9.05 -15.17
N ARG A 83 7.14 9.98 -14.26
CA ARG A 83 7.98 10.20 -13.08
C ARG A 83 7.94 9.04 -12.09
N GLU A 84 6.82 8.32 -11.99
CA GLU A 84 6.70 7.15 -11.12
C GLU A 84 7.72 6.06 -11.49
N ALA A 85 7.81 5.74 -12.79
CA ALA A 85 8.77 4.75 -13.28
C ALA A 85 10.22 5.23 -13.13
N LEU A 86 10.46 6.53 -13.36
CA LEU A 86 11.79 7.11 -13.30
C LEU A 86 12.33 7.11 -11.85
N ILE A 87 11.52 7.56 -10.87
CA ILE A 87 11.96 7.62 -9.47
C ILE A 87 12.23 6.22 -8.89
N ALA A 88 11.40 5.24 -9.22
CA ALA A 88 11.62 3.86 -8.76
C ALA A 88 12.95 3.31 -9.29
N LYS A 89 13.24 3.53 -10.58
CA LYS A 89 14.50 3.14 -11.19
C LYS A 89 15.71 3.84 -10.54
N ASP A 90 15.59 5.14 -10.26
CA ASP A 90 16.66 5.92 -9.65
C ASP A 90 16.92 5.51 -8.21
N LEU A 91 15.87 5.25 -7.43
CA LEU A 91 15.98 4.72 -6.06
C LEU A 91 16.67 3.36 -6.05
N GLN A 92 16.24 2.42 -6.92
CA GLN A 92 16.85 1.10 -7.02
C GLN A 92 18.32 1.17 -7.42
N LYS A 93 18.68 2.07 -8.34
CA LYS A 93 20.07 2.29 -8.76
C LYS A 93 20.93 2.91 -7.67
N ARG A 94 20.36 3.88 -6.94
CA ARG A 94 21.11 4.66 -5.91
C ARG A 94 21.25 3.90 -4.60
N TYR A 95 20.27 3.08 -4.25
CA TYR A 95 20.21 2.33 -2.99
C TYR A 95 19.95 0.83 -3.19
N PRO A 96 20.78 0.11 -3.97
CA PRO A 96 20.49 -1.24 -4.45
C PRO A 96 20.34 -2.29 -3.33
N VAL A 97 20.86 -2.02 -2.15
CA VAL A 97 20.77 -2.91 -0.98
C VAL A 97 19.70 -2.43 0.01
N ALA A 98 19.56 -1.12 0.18
CA ALA A 98 18.69 -0.53 1.18
C ALA A 98 17.24 -0.35 0.72
N VAL A 99 17.01 -0.35 -0.60
CA VAL A 99 15.68 -0.11 -1.20
C VAL A 99 15.35 -1.21 -2.20
N TYR A 100 14.14 -1.74 -2.10
CA TYR A 100 13.45 -2.41 -3.19
C TYR A 100 12.42 -1.44 -3.75
N ALA A 101 12.47 -1.12 -5.03
CA ALA A 101 11.53 -0.21 -5.67
C ALA A 101 10.95 -0.83 -6.94
N GLU A 102 9.62 -0.89 -7.02
CA GLU A 102 8.89 -1.41 -8.18
C GLU A 102 7.65 -0.57 -8.44
N VAL A 103 7.27 -0.45 -9.71
CA VAL A 103 6.07 0.26 -10.14
C VAL A 103 5.14 -0.69 -10.85
N PHE A 104 3.85 -0.56 -10.58
CA PHE A 104 2.77 -1.36 -11.14
C PHE A 104 1.80 -0.48 -11.93
N ALA A 105 1.08 -1.07 -12.86
CA ALA A 105 -0.08 -0.39 -13.44
C ALA A 105 -1.16 -0.20 -12.36
N ASN A 106 -1.99 0.84 -12.48
CA ASN A 106 -3.02 1.13 -11.46
C ASN A 106 -4.10 0.06 -11.30
N HIS A 107 -4.14 -0.94 -12.15
CA HIS A 107 -5.05 -2.10 -12.05
C HIS A 107 -4.35 -3.37 -11.53
N ASP A 108 -3.04 -3.32 -11.26
CA ASP A 108 -2.25 -4.46 -10.81
C ASP A 108 -2.02 -4.47 -9.28
N GLY A 109 -2.92 -3.86 -8.51
CA GLY A 109 -2.87 -3.87 -7.04
C GLY A 109 -2.73 -5.26 -6.42
N PRO A 110 -3.42 -6.32 -6.92
CA PRO A 110 -3.20 -7.68 -6.44
C PRO A 110 -1.77 -8.19 -6.65
N ALA A 111 -1.12 -7.85 -7.77
CA ALA A 111 0.28 -8.21 -8.03
C ALA A 111 1.22 -7.45 -7.07
N ALA A 112 0.98 -6.16 -6.85
CA ALA A 112 1.74 -5.37 -5.88
C ALA A 112 1.62 -5.93 -4.45
N LEU A 113 0.40 -6.30 -4.02
CA LEU A 113 0.17 -6.94 -2.73
C LEU A 113 0.93 -8.28 -2.62
N HIS A 114 0.88 -9.09 -3.67
CA HIS A 114 1.62 -10.36 -3.73
C HIS A 114 3.13 -10.12 -3.61
N THR A 115 3.70 -9.17 -4.36
CA THR A 115 5.11 -8.79 -4.26
C THR A 115 5.47 -8.38 -2.83
N VAL A 116 4.70 -7.47 -2.22
CA VAL A 116 4.95 -7.04 -0.83
C VAL A 116 4.93 -8.21 0.13
N THR A 117 3.93 -9.09 0.05
CA THR A 117 3.82 -10.24 0.95
C THR A 117 4.96 -11.24 0.76
N GLN A 118 5.39 -11.49 -0.47
CA GLN A 118 6.57 -12.32 -0.75
C GLN A 118 7.87 -11.73 -0.19
N LEU A 119 8.03 -10.40 -0.30
CA LEU A 119 9.21 -9.71 0.23
C LEU A 119 9.28 -9.74 1.77
N LEU A 120 8.13 -9.77 2.43
CA LEU A 120 8.03 -9.85 3.88
C LEU A 120 8.18 -11.28 4.44
N ASP A 121 7.82 -12.29 3.66
CA ASP A 121 7.94 -13.72 4.01
C ASP A 121 9.42 -14.16 4.02
N LYS A 122 10.09 -13.94 5.16
CA LYS A 122 11.53 -14.19 5.31
C LYS A 122 11.87 -15.67 5.39
N ASN A 123 11.00 -16.43 6.04
CA ASN A 123 11.20 -17.87 6.24
C ASN A 123 10.69 -18.71 5.04
N LYS A 124 10.00 -18.06 4.08
CA LYS A 124 9.46 -18.64 2.84
C LYS A 124 8.48 -19.80 3.10
N ASP A 125 7.72 -19.72 4.20
CA ASP A 125 6.70 -20.73 4.52
C ASP A 125 5.33 -20.41 3.86
N GLY A 126 5.23 -19.33 3.12
CA GLY A 126 4.01 -18.85 2.45
C GLY A 126 3.05 -18.14 3.41
N CYS A 127 3.47 -17.81 4.62
CA CYS A 127 2.70 -17.14 5.65
C CYS A 127 3.46 -15.96 6.24
N LEU A 128 2.74 -14.91 6.65
CA LEU A 128 3.35 -13.81 7.38
C LEU A 128 3.06 -13.93 8.87
N ASN A 129 4.08 -14.20 9.66
CA ASN A 129 4.00 -14.16 11.11
C ASN A 129 4.00 -12.72 11.66
N ALA A 130 3.75 -12.53 12.95
CA ALA A 130 3.65 -11.21 13.57
C ALA A 130 4.96 -10.39 13.45
N THR A 131 6.11 -11.05 13.53
CA THR A 131 7.43 -10.38 13.41
C THR A 131 7.67 -9.90 11.99
N GLU A 132 7.36 -10.70 10.98
CA GLU A 132 7.48 -10.32 9.57
C GLU A 132 6.58 -9.13 9.23
N LYS A 133 5.32 -9.16 9.69
CA LYS A 133 4.40 -8.03 9.51
C LYS A 133 4.90 -6.77 10.19
N SER A 134 5.28 -6.84 11.46
CA SER A 134 5.72 -5.67 12.24
C SER A 134 7.06 -5.10 11.79
N SER A 135 7.89 -5.89 11.10
CA SER A 135 9.16 -5.43 10.52
C SER A 135 9.01 -4.75 9.18
N ALA A 136 7.79 -4.65 8.64
CA ALA A 136 7.53 -4.05 7.34
C ALA A 136 7.90 -2.57 7.30
N ARG A 137 8.66 -2.19 6.27
CA ARG A 137 9.03 -0.80 5.98
C ARG A 137 8.58 -0.49 4.56
N ILE A 138 7.40 0.09 4.43
CA ILE A 138 6.73 0.25 3.14
C ILE A 138 6.43 1.73 2.89
N VAL A 139 6.74 2.19 1.68
CA VAL A 139 6.26 3.46 1.12
C VAL A 139 5.46 3.15 -0.13
N ILE A 140 4.31 3.80 -0.28
CA ILE A 140 3.44 3.62 -1.44
C ILE A 140 3.19 5.00 -2.06
N PHE A 141 3.32 5.12 -3.37
CA PHE A 141 3.07 6.37 -4.06
C PHE A 141 2.39 6.15 -5.42
N GLY A 142 1.78 7.19 -5.96
CA GLY A 142 1.19 7.13 -7.29
C GLY A 142 0.68 8.49 -7.76
N HIS A 143 0.38 8.57 -9.06
CA HIS A 143 -0.25 9.70 -9.70
C HIS A 143 -1.62 9.29 -10.26
N SER A 144 -2.59 10.21 -10.24
CA SER A 144 -3.92 10.00 -10.85
C SER A 144 -4.62 8.74 -10.30
N TRP A 145 -5.06 7.82 -11.16
CA TRP A 145 -5.60 6.50 -10.77
C TRP A 145 -4.60 5.66 -9.99
N GLY A 146 -3.30 5.85 -10.23
CA GLY A 146 -2.27 5.18 -9.44
C GLY A 146 -2.22 5.67 -7.99
N ALA A 147 -2.53 6.94 -7.75
CA ALA A 147 -2.61 7.47 -6.39
C ALA A 147 -3.82 6.91 -5.63
N SER A 148 -4.95 6.68 -6.31
CA SER A 148 -6.10 5.97 -5.75
C SER A 148 -5.75 4.51 -5.44
N GLU A 149 -5.06 3.80 -6.35
CA GLU A 149 -4.59 2.42 -6.11
C GLU A 149 -3.62 2.32 -4.94
N ALA A 150 -2.78 3.34 -4.72
CA ALA A 150 -1.87 3.39 -3.57
C ALA A 150 -2.64 3.30 -2.23
N ILE A 151 -3.80 3.95 -2.14
CA ILE A 151 -4.65 3.88 -0.94
C ILE A 151 -5.40 2.55 -0.86
N THR A 152 -5.82 2.01 -1.99
CA THR A 152 -6.42 0.66 -2.06
C THR A 152 -5.43 -0.40 -1.57
N LEU A 153 -4.16 -0.36 -1.99
CA LEU A 153 -3.12 -1.25 -1.48
C LEU A 153 -2.89 -1.03 0.02
N ALA A 154 -2.83 0.23 0.50
CA ALA A 154 -2.67 0.52 1.91
C ALA A 154 -3.80 -0.08 2.77
N ARG A 155 -5.05 -0.05 2.29
CA ARG A 155 -6.20 -0.70 2.94
C ARG A 155 -6.06 -2.23 2.97
N LYS A 156 -5.62 -2.84 1.87
CA LYS A 156 -5.36 -4.30 1.84
C LYS A 156 -4.26 -4.70 2.82
N LEU A 157 -3.22 -3.89 2.96
CA LEU A 157 -2.18 -4.09 3.96
C LEU A 157 -2.72 -3.89 5.40
N ASN A 158 -3.66 -2.95 5.59
CA ASN A 158 -4.35 -2.77 6.88
C ASN A 158 -5.14 -4.03 7.28
N ASP A 159 -5.88 -4.63 6.36
CA ASP A 159 -6.63 -5.87 6.58
C ASP A 159 -5.71 -7.02 7.01
N LEU A 160 -4.44 -6.99 6.58
CA LEU A 160 -3.41 -7.95 6.95
C LEU A 160 -2.61 -7.55 8.21
N ASN A 161 -2.91 -6.41 8.83
CA ASN A 161 -2.16 -5.81 9.94
C ASN A 161 -0.67 -5.56 9.59
N ILE A 162 -0.42 -5.07 8.38
CA ILE A 162 0.92 -4.70 7.89
C ILE A 162 1.03 -3.17 7.91
N PRO A 163 2.02 -2.58 8.61
CA PRO A 163 2.20 -1.14 8.67
C PRO A 163 2.76 -0.58 7.36
N VAL A 164 2.40 0.68 7.07
CA VAL A 164 2.90 1.48 5.97
C VAL A 164 3.51 2.75 6.54
N LEU A 165 4.76 3.06 6.21
CA LEU A 165 5.46 4.23 6.73
C LEU A 165 4.94 5.53 6.12
N LEU A 166 4.63 5.50 4.82
CA LEU A 166 4.26 6.71 4.09
C LEU A 166 3.41 6.37 2.86
N THR A 167 2.32 7.10 2.66
CA THR A 167 1.60 7.16 1.38
C THR A 167 1.74 8.54 0.75
N ILE A 168 1.95 8.59 -0.57
CA ILE A 168 2.12 9.82 -1.33
C ILE A 168 1.15 9.81 -2.50
N GLN A 169 0.23 10.75 -2.51
CA GLN A 169 -0.73 10.94 -3.58
C GLN A 169 -0.36 12.17 -4.40
N VAL A 170 -0.30 12.01 -5.73
CA VAL A 170 -0.08 13.10 -6.67
C VAL A 170 -1.30 13.21 -7.57
N ASP A 171 -2.04 14.30 -7.45
CA ASP A 171 -3.25 14.63 -8.21
C ASP A 171 -4.21 13.44 -8.34
N SER A 172 -4.51 12.79 -7.20
CA SER A 172 -5.27 11.54 -7.11
C SER A 172 -6.65 11.68 -7.71
N VAL A 173 -6.95 10.86 -8.71
CA VAL A 173 -8.28 10.73 -9.30
C VAL A 173 -8.90 9.43 -8.80
N GLU A 174 -10.01 9.58 -8.09
CA GLU A 174 -10.74 8.46 -7.52
C GLU A 174 -11.19 7.47 -8.61
N LYS A 175 -10.90 6.20 -8.42
CA LYS A 175 -11.46 5.13 -9.23
C LYS A 175 -12.88 4.81 -8.78
N PHE A 176 -13.70 4.27 -9.68
CA PHE A 176 -15.09 3.97 -9.39
C PHE A 176 -15.24 3.14 -8.10
N TYR A 177 -16.00 3.66 -7.14
CA TYR A 177 -16.30 3.05 -5.84
C TYR A 177 -15.12 2.88 -4.87
N GLU A 178 -13.98 3.55 -5.11
CA GLU A 178 -12.81 3.50 -4.24
C GLU A 178 -12.55 4.90 -3.68
N ASP A 179 -12.94 5.14 -2.42
CA ASP A 179 -12.57 6.39 -1.75
C ASP A 179 -11.07 6.43 -1.49
N ASP A 180 -10.37 7.40 -2.07
CA ASP A 180 -8.93 7.61 -1.91
C ASP A 180 -8.60 8.78 -0.98
N GLY A 181 -9.61 9.37 -0.32
CA GLY A 181 -9.46 10.49 0.61
C GLY A 181 -9.19 10.08 2.04
N ASP A 182 -9.74 8.94 2.47
CA ASP A 182 -9.61 8.45 3.83
C ASP A 182 -8.45 7.47 3.98
N ILE A 183 -7.39 7.93 4.65
CA ILE A 183 -6.16 7.18 4.85
C ILE A 183 -6.33 6.18 6.00
N PRO A 184 -6.06 4.89 5.77
CA PRO A 184 -6.25 3.85 6.78
C PRO A 184 -5.23 3.94 7.93
N PRO A 185 -5.58 3.43 9.14
CA PRO A 185 -4.81 3.64 10.36
C PRO A 185 -3.47 2.91 10.41
N ASN A 186 -3.20 1.96 9.50
CA ASN A 186 -1.88 1.33 9.37
C ASN A 186 -0.84 2.23 8.69
N VAL A 187 -1.25 3.37 8.12
CA VAL A 187 -0.36 4.37 7.50
C VAL A 187 0.11 5.36 8.55
N HIS A 188 1.43 5.45 8.78
CA HIS A 188 2.00 6.36 9.77
C HIS A 188 1.96 7.82 9.30
N GLU A 189 2.32 8.07 8.04
CA GLU A 189 2.32 9.41 7.45
C GLU A 189 1.68 9.38 6.06
N ALA A 190 0.96 10.46 5.71
CA ALA A 190 0.39 10.61 4.37
C ALA A 190 0.53 12.05 3.89
N ILE A 191 0.74 12.21 2.58
CA ILE A 191 0.88 13.52 1.93
C ILE A 191 0.15 13.51 0.59
N ASN A 192 -0.44 14.65 0.25
CA ASN A 192 -1.16 14.85 -0.98
C ASN A 192 -0.66 16.11 -1.70
N PHE A 193 -0.32 15.97 -2.97
CA PHE A 193 -0.04 17.06 -3.89
C PHE A 193 -1.16 17.11 -4.91
N TYR A 194 -1.76 18.28 -5.14
CA TYR A 194 -2.90 18.42 -6.03
C TYR A 194 -2.92 19.74 -6.77
N GLN A 195 -3.65 19.80 -7.85
CA GLN A 195 -4.02 21.01 -8.57
C GLN A 195 -5.55 21.05 -8.73
N THR A 196 -6.10 22.22 -9.05
CA THR A 196 -7.56 22.43 -9.24
C THR A 196 -7.85 23.13 -10.56
N GLN A 197 -7.01 22.94 -11.55
CA GLN A 197 -7.08 23.59 -12.84
C GLN A 197 -7.35 22.56 -13.94
N GLY A 198 -7.88 23.03 -15.06
CA GLY A 198 -8.22 22.14 -16.16
C GLY A 198 -9.48 21.32 -15.92
N MET A 199 -9.75 20.38 -16.84
CA MET A 199 -10.92 19.51 -16.77
C MET A 199 -10.68 18.28 -15.86
N LEU A 200 -9.46 17.81 -15.80
CA LEU A 200 -9.06 16.70 -14.92
C LEU A 200 -8.18 17.26 -13.81
N HIS A 201 -8.61 17.05 -12.60
CA HIS A 201 -7.88 17.45 -11.40
C HIS A 201 -8.11 16.42 -10.29
N GLY A 202 -7.13 16.30 -9.41
CA GLY A 202 -7.15 15.34 -8.33
C GLY A 202 -7.87 15.82 -7.08
N ARG A 203 -7.96 14.93 -6.12
CA ARG A 203 -8.53 15.17 -4.80
C ARG A 203 -7.72 16.24 -4.06
N SER A 204 -8.41 17.25 -3.56
CA SER A 204 -7.77 18.37 -2.83
C SER A 204 -7.51 18.10 -1.35
N LEU A 205 -8.18 17.11 -0.77
CA LEU A 205 -8.12 16.82 0.66
C LEU A 205 -8.03 15.32 0.91
N ILE A 206 -7.01 14.93 1.67
CA ILE A 206 -6.94 13.62 2.32
C ILE A 206 -7.06 13.80 3.83
N THR A 207 -7.67 12.84 4.51
CA THR A 207 -7.87 12.84 5.96
C THR A 207 -7.44 11.50 6.56
N ALA A 208 -7.09 11.50 7.84
CA ALA A 208 -6.77 10.27 8.55
C ALA A 208 -8.05 9.66 9.12
N THR A 209 -8.28 8.37 8.87
CA THR A 209 -9.38 7.63 9.53
C THR A 209 -9.19 7.60 11.05
N ASP A 210 -7.94 7.47 11.51
CA ASP A 210 -7.57 7.63 12.91
C ASP A 210 -6.39 8.61 13.05
N PRO A 211 -6.65 9.88 13.44
CA PRO A 211 -5.60 10.90 13.60
C PRO A 211 -4.58 10.61 14.71
N LYS A 212 -4.81 9.61 15.55
CA LYS A 212 -3.83 9.19 16.56
C LYS A 212 -2.77 8.25 15.97
N GLN A 213 -3.10 7.56 14.91
CA GLN A 213 -2.21 6.60 14.24
C GLN A 213 -1.60 7.17 12.96
N THR A 214 -2.36 7.98 12.21
CA THR A 214 -1.96 8.54 10.93
C THR A 214 -1.76 10.04 11.01
N LYS A 215 -0.58 10.50 10.65
CA LYS A 215 -0.24 11.92 10.52
C LYS A 215 -0.37 12.37 9.06
N ILE A 216 -1.29 13.29 8.78
CA ILE A 216 -1.33 13.97 7.49
C ILE A 216 -0.26 15.05 7.48
N LEU A 217 0.76 14.90 6.61
CA LEU A 217 1.85 15.87 6.45
C LEU A 217 1.38 17.14 5.75
N GLY A 218 0.35 17.03 4.95
CA GLY A 218 -0.29 18.17 4.30
C GLY A 218 -1.02 17.81 3.01
N ASN A 219 -1.85 18.74 2.58
CA ASN A 219 -2.50 18.78 1.27
C ASN A 219 -1.94 20.00 0.53
N PHE A 220 -1.02 19.80 -0.42
CA PHE A 220 -0.26 20.85 -1.06
C PHE A 220 -0.81 21.17 -2.46
N LYS A 221 -1.38 22.37 -2.60
CA LYS A 221 -1.90 22.85 -3.87
C LYS A 221 -0.79 23.45 -4.73
N THR A 222 -0.72 23.03 -5.99
CA THR A 222 0.13 23.63 -7.02
C THR A 222 -0.73 24.31 -8.08
N SER A 223 -0.22 25.37 -8.70
CA SER A 223 -0.90 26.12 -9.76
C SER A 223 0.02 26.31 -10.95
N TYR A 224 -0.46 25.95 -12.13
CA TYR A 224 0.28 26.01 -13.39
C TYR A 224 -0.16 27.14 -14.33
N ARG A 225 -1.24 27.89 -14.00
CA ARG A 225 -1.74 28.98 -14.84
C ARG A 225 -0.95 30.28 -14.73
N THR A 226 -0.26 30.49 -13.60
CA THR A 226 0.43 31.76 -13.31
C THR A 226 1.94 31.69 -13.50
N THR A 227 2.50 30.51 -13.57
CA THR A 227 3.90 30.24 -13.88
C THR A 227 3.97 29.69 -15.29
N GLN A 228 4.89 30.23 -16.13
CA GLN A 228 5.32 29.48 -17.31
C GLN A 228 5.91 28.18 -16.77
N SER A 229 5.09 27.12 -16.80
CA SER A 229 5.52 25.81 -16.39
C SER A 229 6.74 25.43 -17.21
N GLN A 230 7.88 25.21 -16.55
CA GLN A 230 9.09 24.71 -17.22
C GLN A 230 9.00 23.20 -17.49
N VAL A 231 7.85 22.61 -17.17
CA VAL A 231 7.61 21.19 -17.35
C VAL A 231 7.33 20.90 -18.81
N SER A 232 8.20 20.15 -19.45
CA SER A 232 7.96 19.69 -20.82
C SER A 232 6.90 18.59 -20.81
N ILE A 233 5.83 18.79 -21.57
CA ILE A 233 4.77 17.80 -21.81
C ILE A 233 4.69 17.42 -23.30
N VAL A 234 5.74 17.70 -24.05
CA VAL A 234 5.78 17.52 -25.53
C VAL A 234 5.64 16.04 -25.92
N GLU A 235 6.10 15.15 -25.06
CA GLU A 235 6.06 13.69 -25.29
C GLU A 235 4.66 13.09 -25.16
N PHE A 236 3.72 13.85 -24.55
CA PHE A 236 2.35 13.38 -24.38
C PHE A 236 1.50 13.63 -25.65
N PRO A 237 0.51 12.79 -25.92
CA PRO A 237 -0.39 12.95 -27.05
C PRO A 237 -1.11 14.31 -27.03
N TRP A 238 -1.40 14.88 -28.21
CA TRP A 238 -2.00 16.21 -28.32
C TRP A 238 -3.31 16.37 -27.53
N TYR A 239 -4.17 15.32 -27.49
CA TYR A 239 -5.43 15.35 -26.75
C TYR A 239 -5.19 15.44 -25.23
N ALA A 240 -4.19 14.73 -24.72
CA ALA A 240 -3.83 14.78 -23.30
C ALA A 240 -3.28 16.16 -22.93
N ARG A 241 -2.41 16.73 -23.77
CA ARG A 241 -1.90 18.10 -23.61
C ARG A 241 -2.99 19.18 -23.67
N THR A 242 -4.10 18.91 -24.33
CA THR A 242 -5.21 19.87 -24.48
C THR A 242 -6.21 19.77 -23.31
N PHE A 243 -6.57 18.57 -22.90
CA PHE A 243 -7.66 18.33 -21.93
C PHE A 243 -7.17 18.01 -20.52
N MET A 244 -5.92 17.58 -20.38
CA MET A 244 -5.34 17.11 -19.12
C MET A 244 -4.01 17.82 -18.80
N ARG A 245 -3.81 19.02 -19.33
CA ARG A 245 -2.52 19.69 -19.29
C ARG A 245 -1.97 19.81 -17.88
N GLU A 246 -2.71 20.42 -16.97
CA GLU A 246 -2.27 20.69 -15.60
C GLU A 246 -2.09 19.39 -14.80
N HIS A 247 -2.88 18.38 -15.13
CA HIS A 247 -2.77 17.05 -14.58
C HIS A 247 -1.46 16.34 -14.99
N ILE A 248 -1.01 16.57 -16.23
CA ILE A 248 0.29 16.06 -16.70
C ILE A 248 1.45 16.92 -16.17
N GLU A 249 1.24 18.25 -16.07
CA GLU A 249 2.25 19.16 -15.54
C GLU A 249 2.61 18.81 -14.09
N ILE A 250 1.64 18.48 -13.22
CA ILE A 250 1.92 18.09 -11.85
C ILE A 250 2.64 16.73 -11.76
N GLU A 251 2.31 15.79 -12.64
CA GLU A 251 3.02 14.52 -12.77
C GLU A 251 4.51 14.72 -13.10
N ASN A 252 4.82 15.76 -13.90
CA ASN A 252 6.17 15.99 -14.39
C ASN A 252 6.90 17.15 -13.68
N ASP A 253 6.29 17.74 -12.65
CA ASP A 253 6.87 18.88 -11.91
C ASP A 253 8.07 18.43 -11.07
N PRO A 254 9.31 18.84 -11.43
CA PRO A 254 10.49 18.41 -10.71
C PRO A 254 10.48 18.84 -9.24
N VAL A 255 9.87 19.99 -8.92
CA VAL A 255 9.81 20.48 -7.52
C VAL A 255 8.99 19.55 -6.64
N ILE A 256 7.91 18.98 -7.17
CA ILE A 256 7.09 17.99 -6.44
C ILE A 256 7.84 16.68 -6.29
N TRP A 257 8.43 16.17 -7.37
CA TRP A 257 9.11 14.88 -7.34
C TRP A 257 10.42 14.91 -6.56
N ASP A 258 11.14 16.02 -6.52
CA ASP A 258 12.29 16.21 -5.63
C ASP A 258 11.86 16.14 -4.14
N LYS A 259 10.69 16.71 -3.79
CA LYS A 259 10.13 16.59 -2.43
C LYS A 259 9.71 15.15 -2.12
N ILE A 260 9.08 14.47 -3.08
CA ILE A 260 8.69 13.06 -2.94
C ILE A 260 9.93 12.20 -2.70
N GLU A 261 10.96 12.36 -3.51
CA GLU A 261 12.22 11.63 -3.35
C GLU A 261 12.86 11.91 -1.99
N ALA A 262 12.94 13.17 -1.56
CA ALA A 262 13.46 13.54 -0.26
C ALA A 262 12.66 12.89 0.89
N LEU A 263 11.32 12.83 0.81
CA LEU A 263 10.48 12.16 1.78
C LEU A 263 10.75 10.65 1.83
N ILE A 264 10.88 10.00 0.68
CA ILE A 264 11.23 8.57 0.60
C ILE A 264 12.61 8.33 1.23
N GLN A 265 13.59 9.19 0.95
CA GLN A 265 14.93 9.10 1.51
C GLN A 265 14.94 9.18 3.04
N THR A 266 14.06 9.98 3.66
CA THR A 266 13.91 10.00 5.14
C THR A 266 13.47 8.66 5.72
N LYS A 267 12.94 7.77 4.90
CA LYS A 267 12.50 6.44 5.31
C LYS A 267 13.55 5.35 5.05
N ILE A 268 14.65 5.66 4.38
CA ILE A 268 15.76 4.70 4.14
C ILE A 268 16.60 4.53 5.41
N LEU A 269 16.77 5.61 6.17
CA LEU A 269 17.52 5.65 7.43
C LEU A 269 16.68 5.12 8.58
#